data_e7e8510fecff5ffd89b79af8814b6907
#
_entry.id   e7e8510fecff5ffd89b79af8814b6907
#
_cell.length_a   1.000
_cell.length_b   1.000
_cell.length_c   1.000
_cell.angle_alpha   90.00
_cell.angle_beta   90.00
_cell.angle_gamma   90.00
#
_symmetry.space_group_name_H-M   'P 1'
#
loop_
_entity.id
_entity.type
_entity.pdbx_description
1 polymer ?
#
loop_
_entity_poly.entity_id
_entity_poly.type
_entity_poly.pdbx_seq_one_letter_code
_entity_poly.pdbx_strand_id
1 'polypeptide(L)'
;MTATLTGVGRRRIVSALGWSALSTIALRLGSLGLGIVLARILAPEAFGVYALALTVQSVLMALSDFGLSTDLIRSADPERRAPTVSVLGLVLGGTLGAAMAAASPSIAAMTGSPESAGVTAVLAITLPLAGAGVAPYAALQRRFAQRPLFLIAAVDFAVSTTITLSLLAAGTGVLSLAIARVAAQSCTLVLLFLAARERPRFGWDRSVAPSALRFGLPVAIANLISWGVLGTDKVVIAGLIDPVALGYYVLAFNISTWPMTAVGQVVRSVALPAFSRAHEEGRPAPLAAAAGLTWALAAPLGALLAVLAGPLVGVVYGETWAPAAGALALLGFVGALRVVYDLFSSAALAQGGSGRVAVVQGVWLASLTLALVPAVLLGGFVGAAWAQIAVAALVVGPAFVWLLRTIGADLPAIGRSLLPPALASALAAGAAALVPVALGAVGLDADWLALLTGAAIGGLVYLLLLRTWLLGRVRELSASDRRTAS
;
A
#
# COMPACT_ATOMS: atom_id res chain seq x y z
N MET A 1 31.23 3.99 -19.68
CA MET A 1 30.44 4.26 -20.91
C MET A 1 29.33 5.24 -20.54
N THR A 2 29.63 6.50 -20.45
CA THR A 2 28.71 7.61 -20.12
C THR A 2 27.95 8.02 -21.40
N ALA A 3 26.84 7.39 -21.68
CA ALA A 3 25.93 7.84 -22.73
C ALA A 3 25.27 9.14 -22.25
N THR A 4 25.63 10.26 -22.82
CA THR A 4 24.89 11.53 -22.73
C THR A 4 23.45 11.30 -23.17
N LEU A 5 22.54 11.28 -22.19
CA LEU A 5 21.10 11.25 -22.44
C LEU A 5 20.76 12.51 -23.25
N THR A 6 20.51 12.35 -24.55
CA THR A 6 20.08 13.43 -25.44
C THR A 6 18.82 14.07 -24.85
N GLY A 7 18.66 15.39 -25.01
CA GLY A 7 17.56 16.17 -24.39
C GLY A 7 16.14 15.61 -24.67
N VAL A 8 15.98 14.81 -25.75
CA VAL A 8 14.76 14.07 -26.08
C VAL A 8 14.47 12.93 -25.09
N GLY A 9 15.52 12.22 -24.62
CA GLY A 9 15.36 11.16 -23.61
C GLY A 9 14.94 11.71 -22.25
N ARG A 10 15.53 12.83 -21.81
CA ARG A 10 15.22 13.48 -20.55
C ARG A 10 13.77 14.01 -20.51
N ARG A 11 13.30 14.63 -21.59
CA ARG A 11 11.88 15.08 -21.70
C ARG A 11 10.89 13.92 -21.64
N ARG A 12 11.19 12.79 -22.28
CA ARG A 12 10.34 11.58 -22.23
C ARG A 12 10.28 10.99 -20.82
N ILE A 13 11.39 10.91 -20.10
CA ILE A 13 11.45 10.42 -18.73
C ILE A 13 10.67 11.33 -17.78
N VAL A 14 10.88 12.65 -17.86
CA VAL A 14 10.14 13.62 -17.03
C VAL A 14 8.64 13.59 -17.31
N SER A 15 8.24 13.49 -18.57
CA SER A 15 6.83 13.35 -18.96
C SER A 15 6.23 12.03 -18.44
N ALA A 16 6.96 10.92 -18.52
CA ALA A 16 6.51 9.61 -18.02
C ALA A 16 6.33 9.64 -16.48
N LEU A 17 7.26 10.28 -15.76
CA LEU A 17 7.16 10.46 -14.31
C LEU A 17 5.97 11.36 -13.93
N GLY A 18 5.75 12.45 -14.67
CA GLY A 18 4.61 13.34 -14.46
C GLY A 18 3.27 12.63 -14.67
N TRP A 19 3.13 11.86 -15.75
CA TRP A 19 1.94 11.04 -16.00
C TRP A 19 1.75 9.95 -14.94
N SER A 20 2.80 9.28 -14.50
CA SER A 20 2.74 8.27 -13.45
C SER A 20 2.29 8.87 -12.11
N ALA A 21 2.79 10.04 -11.73
CA ALA A 21 2.38 10.72 -10.51
C ALA A 21 0.92 11.18 -10.56
N LEU A 22 0.52 11.85 -11.66
CA LEU A 22 -0.85 12.31 -11.86
C LEU A 22 -1.84 11.15 -11.86
N SER A 23 -1.49 10.05 -12.55
CA SER A 23 -2.32 8.85 -12.60
C SER A 23 -2.51 8.22 -11.23
N THR A 24 -1.43 8.11 -10.46
CA THR A 24 -1.49 7.54 -9.12
C THR A 24 -2.40 8.36 -8.21
N ILE A 25 -2.29 9.70 -8.26
CA ILE A 25 -3.13 10.59 -7.45
C ILE A 25 -4.59 10.50 -7.89
N ALA A 26 -4.88 10.62 -9.20
CA ALA A 26 -6.24 10.60 -9.72
C ALA A 26 -6.98 9.28 -9.40
N LEU A 27 -6.34 8.13 -9.64
CA LEU A 27 -6.92 6.83 -9.35
C LEU A 27 -7.11 6.60 -7.84
N ARG A 28 -6.19 7.12 -7.02
CA ARG A 28 -6.33 7.04 -5.56
C ARG A 28 -7.48 7.90 -5.04
N LEU A 29 -7.62 9.14 -5.52
CA LEU A 29 -8.77 10.00 -5.16
C LEU A 29 -10.08 9.35 -5.60
N GLY A 30 -10.12 8.78 -6.82
CA GLY A 30 -11.26 8.04 -7.31
C GLY A 30 -11.60 6.83 -6.44
N SER A 31 -10.60 6.03 -6.07
CA SER A 31 -10.82 4.85 -5.22
C SER A 31 -11.25 5.21 -3.79
N LEU A 32 -10.79 6.33 -3.25
CA LEU A 32 -11.27 6.83 -1.95
C LEU A 32 -12.74 7.26 -2.07
N GLY A 33 -13.09 8.04 -3.09
CA GLY A 33 -14.47 8.45 -3.32
C GLY A 33 -15.40 7.25 -3.49
N LEU A 34 -14.99 6.25 -4.29
CA LEU A 34 -15.74 5.00 -4.42
C LEU A 34 -15.86 4.27 -3.07
N GLY A 35 -14.77 4.18 -2.30
CA GLY A 35 -14.76 3.56 -0.97
C GLY A 35 -15.75 4.22 -0.01
N ILE A 36 -15.86 5.56 -0.03
CA ILE A 36 -16.86 6.31 0.76
C ILE A 36 -18.29 5.98 0.30
N VAL A 37 -18.54 6.00 -1.01
CA VAL A 37 -19.85 5.65 -1.57
C VAL A 37 -20.24 4.22 -1.19
N LEU A 38 -19.34 3.27 -1.34
CA LEU A 38 -19.58 1.88 -0.99
C LEU A 38 -19.88 1.70 0.50
N ALA A 39 -19.13 2.36 1.37
CA ALA A 39 -19.38 2.29 2.82
C ALA A 39 -20.71 2.94 3.25
N ARG A 40 -21.23 3.87 2.45
CA ARG A 40 -22.57 4.44 2.67
C ARG A 40 -23.71 3.53 2.20
N ILE A 41 -23.43 2.64 1.24
CA ILE A 41 -24.44 1.75 0.63
C ILE A 41 -24.40 0.35 1.28
N LEU A 42 -23.19 -0.16 1.54
CA LEU A 42 -22.97 -1.51 2.04
C LEU A 42 -22.86 -1.53 3.57
N ALA A 43 -23.44 -2.56 4.18
CA ALA A 43 -23.24 -2.83 5.59
C ALA A 43 -21.78 -3.28 5.87
N PRO A 44 -21.26 -3.11 7.11
CA PRO A 44 -19.94 -3.54 7.49
C PRO A 44 -19.66 -5.02 7.22
N GLU A 45 -20.66 -5.89 7.37
CA GLU A 45 -20.55 -7.32 7.05
C GLU A 45 -20.19 -7.58 5.59
N ALA A 46 -20.92 -6.99 4.65
CA ALA A 46 -20.66 -7.12 3.22
C ALA A 46 -19.27 -6.59 2.85
N PHE A 47 -18.85 -5.50 3.49
CA PHE A 47 -17.51 -4.94 3.33
C PHE A 47 -16.42 -5.89 3.83
N GLY A 48 -16.65 -6.54 4.99
CA GLY A 48 -15.74 -7.52 5.57
C GLY A 48 -15.62 -8.79 4.72
N VAL A 49 -16.74 -9.33 4.24
CA VAL A 49 -16.79 -10.48 3.32
C VAL A 49 -15.94 -10.20 2.06
N TYR A 50 -16.16 -9.06 1.42
CA TYR A 50 -15.41 -8.67 0.24
C TYR A 50 -13.92 -8.46 0.54
N ALA A 51 -13.61 -7.83 1.66
CA ALA A 51 -12.23 -7.56 2.07
C ALA A 51 -11.43 -8.83 2.32
N LEU A 52 -12.04 -9.86 2.94
CA LEU A 52 -11.40 -11.17 3.10
C LEU A 52 -11.12 -11.82 1.75
N ALA A 53 -12.13 -11.89 0.89
CA ALA A 53 -11.98 -12.49 -0.44
C ALA A 53 -10.91 -11.77 -1.27
N LEU A 54 -10.86 -10.41 -1.22
CA LEU A 54 -9.78 -9.61 -1.83
C LEU A 54 -8.41 -9.89 -1.22
N THR A 55 -8.33 -10.11 0.09
CA THR A 55 -7.07 -10.40 0.76
C THR A 55 -6.51 -11.73 0.27
N VAL A 56 -7.33 -12.78 0.24
CA VAL A 56 -6.96 -14.10 -0.31
C VAL A 56 -6.57 -13.98 -1.78
N GLN A 57 -7.40 -13.31 -2.60
CA GLN A 57 -7.11 -13.07 -4.01
C GLN A 57 -5.77 -12.36 -4.21
N SER A 58 -5.47 -11.32 -3.41
CA SER A 58 -4.24 -10.52 -3.57
C SER A 58 -2.98 -11.33 -3.29
N VAL A 59 -3.02 -12.20 -2.28
CA VAL A 59 -1.93 -13.14 -1.97
C VAL A 59 -1.73 -14.12 -3.13
N LEU A 60 -2.82 -14.72 -3.63
CA LEU A 60 -2.75 -15.67 -4.74
C LEU A 60 -2.34 -15.01 -6.04
N MET A 61 -2.74 -13.75 -6.29
CA MET A 61 -2.32 -12.93 -7.42
C MET A 61 -0.80 -12.71 -7.43
N ALA A 62 -0.23 -12.39 -6.26
CA ALA A 62 1.22 -12.22 -6.11
C ALA A 62 1.99 -13.54 -6.34
N LEU A 63 1.40 -14.67 -5.94
CA LEU A 63 1.92 -15.99 -6.24
C LEU A 63 1.75 -16.36 -7.72
N SER A 64 0.66 -15.97 -8.35
CA SER A 64 0.36 -16.24 -9.78
C SER A 64 1.35 -15.56 -10.72
N ASP A 65 1.77 -14.32 -10.42
CA ASP A 65 2.83 -13.65 -11.21
C ASP A 65 4.16 -14.41 -11.11
N PHE A 66 4.47 -15.02 -9.96
CA PHE A 66 5.68 -15.83 -9.73
C PHE A 66 6.97 -15.17 -10.24
N GLY A 67 7.02 -13.83 -10.32
CA GLY A 67 8.13 -13.08 -10.91
C GLY A 67 8.29 -13.25 -12.42
N LEU A 68 7.31 -13.81 -13.10
CA LEU A 68 7.31 -14.05 -14.56
C LEU A 68 7.37 -12.72 -15.34
N SER A 69 6.64 -11.70 -14.88
CA SER A 69 6.72 -10.35 -15.44
C SER A 69 8.13 -9.78 -15.35
N THR A 70 8.78 -9.93 -14.19
CA THR A 70 10.15 -9.46 -13.95
C THR A 70 11.16 -10.23 -14.79
N ASP A 71 10.98 -11.54 -14.95
CA ASP A 71 11.84 -12.36 -15.81
C ASP A 71 11.81 -11.88 -17.27
N LEU A 72 10.61 -11.61 -17.82
CA LEU A 72 10.45 -11.05 -19.17
C LEU A 72 11.05 -9.64 -19.29
N ILE A 73 10.85 -8.77 -18.30
CA ILE A 73 11.38 -7.40 -18.34
C ILE A 73 12.91 -7.40 -18.39
N ARG A 74 13.56 -8.31 -17.68
CA ARG A 74 15.04 -8.41 -17.62
C ARG A 74 15.67 -9.20 -18.77
N SER A 75 14.88 -10.04 -19.44
CA SER A 75 15.39 -10.96 -20.46
C SER A 75 16.04 -10.22 -21.65
N ALA A 76 17.16 -10.74 -22.14
CA ALA A 76 17.75 -10.31 -23.39
C ALA A 76 16.91 -10.72 -24.62
N ASP A 77 16.20 -11.84 -24.53
CA ASP A 77 15.36 -12.39 -25.61
C ASP A 77 13.91 -12.62 -25.09
N PRO A 78 13.11 -11.55 -24.95
CA PRO A 78 11.74 -11.64 -24.43
C PRO A 78 10.80 -12.31 -25.43
N GLU A 79 11.02 -12.16 -26.75
CA GLU A 79 10.14 -12.70 -27.79
C GLU A 79 10.12 -14.22 -27.79
N ARG A 80 11.28 -14.84 -27.60
CA ARG A 80 11.41 -16.29 -27.44
C ARG A 80 10.76 -16.79 -26.14
N ARG A 81 10.89 -16.02 -25.04
CA ARG A 81 10.42 -16.44 -23.72
C ARG A 81 8.92 -16.21 -23.51
N ALA A 82 8.35 -15.17 -24.13
CA ALA A 82 6.97 -14.75 -23.92
C ALA A 82 5.92 -15.86 -24.11
N PRO A 83 5.99 -16.74 -25.15
CA PRO A 83 5.01 -17.81 -25.31
C PRO A 83 4.99 -18.79 -24.14
N THR A 84 6.18 -19.18 -23.64
CA THR A 84 6.31 -20.12 -22.49
C THR A 84 5.88 -19.46 -21.19
N VAL A 85 6.24 -18.20 -20.99
CA VAL A 85 5.84 -17.43 -19.81
C VAL A 85 4.33 -17.19 -19.79
N SER A 86 3.70 -16.96 -20.95
CA SER A 86 2.23 -16.85 -21.05
C SER A 86 1.54 -18.15 -20.65
N VAL A 87 2.05 -19.30 -21.06
CA VAL A 87 1.53 -20.61 -20.63
C VAL A 87 1.72 -20.80 -19.13
N LEU A 88 2.92 -20.52 -18.59
CA LEU A 88 3.19 -20.62 -17.17
C LEU A 88 2.26 -19.72 -16.35
N GLY A 89 2.11 -18.44 -16.74
CA GLY A 89 1.21 -17.51 -16.06
C GLY A 89 -0.24 -17.99 -16.07
N LEU A 90 -0.73 -18.47 -17.21
CA LEU A 90 -2.08 -19.00 -17.34
C LEU A 90 -2.28 -20.29 -16.50
N VAL A 91 -1.31 -21.21 -16.49
CA VAL A 91 -1.36 -22.43 -15.70
C VAL A 91 -1.30 -22.13 -14.21
N LEU A 92 -0.36 -21.27 -13.76
CA LEU A 92 -0.25 -20.87 -12.36
C LEU A 92 -1.50 -20.10 -11.91
N GLY A 93 -1.95 -19.11 -12.68
CA GLY A 93 -3.18 -18.38 -12.38
C GLY A 93 -4.41 -19.26 -12.40
N GLY A 94 -4.50 -20.20 -13.35
CA GLY A 94 -5.60 -21.16 -13.45
C GLY A 94 -5.65 -22.15 -12.29
N THR A 95 -4.52 -22.73 -11.91
CA THR A 95 -4.44 -23.67 -10.79
C THR A 95 -4.74 -22.98 -9.46
N LEU A 96 -4.18 -21.79 -9.23
CA LEU A 96 -4.46 -21.00 -8.02
C LEU A 96 -5.91 -20.51 -8.00
N GLY A 97 -6.46 -20.12 -9.15
CA GLY A 97 -7.88 -19.76 -9.27
C GLY A 97 -8.80 -20.94 -8.97
N ALA A 98 -8.52 -22.11 -9.52
CA ALA A 98 -9.26 -23.33 -9.22
C ALA A 98 -9.17 -23.72 -7.73
N ALA A 99 -7.98 -23.59 -7.12
CA ALA A 99 -7.79 -23.82 -5.69
C ALA A 99 -8.57 -22.83 -4.84
N MET A 100 -8.58 -21.54 -5.20
CA MET A 100 -9.37 -20.50 -4.52
C MET A 100 -10.87 -20.77 -4.63
N ALA A 101 -11.35 -21.14 -5.82
CA ALA A 101 -12.76 -21.49 -6.03
C ALA A 101 -13.16 -22.75 -5.25
N ALA A 102 -12.31 -23.77 -5.22
CA ALA A 102 -12.55 -24.99 -4.45
C ALA A 102 -12.53 -24.74 -2.92
N ALA A 103 -11.72 -23.78 -2.45
CA ALA A 103 -11.66 -23.39 -1.04
C ALA A 103 -12.82 -22.46 -0.62
N SER A 104 -13.62 -21.95 -1.55
CA SER A 104 -14.68 -20.97 -1.24
C SER A 104 -15.73 -21.44 -0.23
N PRO A 105 -16.18 -22.73 -0.19
CA PRO A 105 -17.08 -23.20 0.85
C PRO A 105 -16.42 -23.22 2.24
N SER A 106 -15.13 -23.56 2.31
CA SER A 106 -14.38 -23.54 3.58
C SER A 106 -14.23 -22.12 4.12
N ILE A 107 -14.01 -21.14 3.23
CA ILE A 107 -13.95 -19.71 3.60
C ILE A 107 -15.33 -19.25 4.12
N ALA A 108 -16.42 -19.68 3.50
CA ALA A 108 -17.77 -19.40 3.97
C ALA A 108 -18.06 -19.98 5.36
N ALA A 109 -17.61 -21.23 5.58
CA ALA A 109 -17.74 -21.88 6.89
C ALA A 109 -16.92 -21.16 7.98
N MET A 110 -15.71 -20.68 7.67
CA MET A 110 -14.87 -19.92 8.60
C MET A 110 -15.47 -18.56 8.98
N THR A 111 -16.12 -17.90 8.05
CA THR A 111 -16.69 -16.56 8.27
C THR A 111 -18.13 -16.59 8.78
N GLY A 112 -18.79 -17.76 8.77
CA GLY A 112 -20.20 -17.86 9.07
C GLY A 112 -21.12 -17.16 8.06
N SER A 113 -20.58 -16.68 6.92
CA SER A 113 -21.32 -15.97 5.89
C SER A 113 -21.38 -16.76 4.59
N PRO A 114 -22.53 -17.33 4.20
CA PRO A 114 -22.69 -18.06 2.95
C PRO A 114 -22.34 -17.26 1.70
N GLU A 115 -22.55 -15.95 1.73
CA GLU A 115 -22.26 -15.03 0.61
C GLU A 115 -20.77 -15.00 0.27
N SER A 116 -19.89 -15.23 1.25
CA SER A 116 -18.45 -15.22 1.02
C SER A 116 -17.97 -16.30 0.04
N ALA A 117 -18.69 -17.44 -0.06
CA ALA A 117 -18.41 -18.47 -1.05
C ALA A 117 -18.57 -17.96 -2.48
N GLY A 118 -19.72 -17.32 -2.76
CA GLY A 118 -20.00 -16.76 -4.09
C GLY A 118 -19.00 -15.68 -4.50
N VAL A 119 -18.73 -14.75 -3.57
CA VAL A 119 -17.74 -13.66 -3.79
C VAL A 119 -16.36 -14.21 -4.09
N THR A 120 -15.91 -15.19 -3.28
CA THR A 120 -14.58 -15.81 -3.42
C THR A 120 -14.47 -16.60 -4.72
N ALA A 121 -15.49 -17.37 -5.07
CA ALA A 121 -15.52 -18.17 -6.30
C ALA A 121 -15.48 -17.30 -7.56
N VAL A 122 -16.24 -16.19 -7.56
CA VAL A 122 -16.24 -15.23 -8.68
C VAL A 122 -14.89 -14.52 -8.79
N LEU A 123 -14.32 -14.05 -7.68
CA LEU A 123 -12.99 -13.41 -7.69
C LEU A 123 -11.88 -14.35 -8.15
N ALA A 124 -12.00 -15.65 -7.95
CA ALA A 124 -11.03 -16.63 -8.41
C ALA A 124 -10.78 -16.59 -9.94
N ILE A 125 -11.79 -16.17 -10.72
CA ILE A 125 -11.70 -16.01 -12.18
C ILE A 125 -10.67 -14.94 -12.58
N THR A 126 -10.39 -13.99 -11.71
CA THR A 126 -9.39 -12.93 -12.00
C THR A 126 -7.95 -13.46 -12.06
N LEU A 127 -7.65 -14.58 -11.41
CA LEU A 127 -6.30 -15.15 -11.35
C LEU A 127 -5.81 -15.66 -12.73
N PRO A 128 -6.54 -16.50 -13.46
CA PRO A 128 -6.16 -16.89 -14.82
C PRO A 128 -6.13 -15.70 -15.78
N LEU A 129 -7.02 -14.72 -15.63
CA LEU A 129 -7.01 -13.50 -16.45
C LEU A 129 -5.72 -12.69 -16.22
N ALA A 130 -5.28 -12.55 -14.98
CA ALA A 130 -4.03 -11.88 -14.66
C ALA A 130 -2.81 -12.64 -15.21
N GLY A 131 -2.79 -13.97 -15.04
CA GLY A 131 -1.73 -14.82 -15.59
C GLY A 131 -1.60 -14.71 -17.11
N ALA A 132 -2.73 -14.63 -17.85
CA ALA A 132 -2.74 -14.41 -19.28
C ALA A 132 -2.19 -13.02 -19.68
N GLY A 133 -2.31 -12.03 -18.79
CA GLY A 133 -1.86 -10.65 -19.00
C GLY A 133 -0.38 -10.39 -18.75
N VAL A 134 0.38 -11.35 -18.20
CA VAL A 134 1.79 -11.18 -17.81
C VAL A 134 2.68 -10.72 -18.96
N ALA A 135 2.59 -11.38 -20.12
CA ALA A 135 3.45 -11.07 -21.29
C ALA A 135 3.18 -9.67 -21.89
N PRO A 136 1.93 -9.28 -22.24
CA PRO A 136 1.68 -7.95 -22.79
C PRO A 136 1.95 -6.84 -21.78
N TYR A 137 1.74 -7.07 -20.47
CA TYR A 137 2.12 -6.13 -19.42
C TYR A 137 3.63 -5.91 -19.37
N ALA A 138 4.42 -6.98 -19.37
CA ALA A 138 5.89 -6.91 -19.37
C ALA A 138 6.41 -6.18 -20.63
N ALA A 139 5.81 -6.42 -21.81
CA ALA A 139 6.17 -5.74 -23.06
C ALA A 139 5.94 -4.21 -22.96
N LEU A 140 4.81 -3.77 -22.41
CA LEU A 140 4.54 -2.33 -22.18
C LEU A 140 5.51 -1.71 -21.18
N GLN A 141 5.83 -2.42 -20.10
CA GLN A 141 6.81 -1.97 -19.09
C GLN A 141 8.21 -1.81 -19.72
N ARG A 142 8.66 -2.76 -20.52
CA ARG A 142 9.96 -2.69 -21.23
C ARG A 142 10.06 -1.48 -22.15
N ARG A 143 8.94 -1.12 -22.80
CA ARG A 143 8.86 0.04 -23.71
C ARG A 143 8.67 1.35 -22.96
N PHE A 144 8.66 1.35 -21.61
CA PHE A 144 8.33 2.51 -20.77
C PHE A 144 7.01 3.18 -21.17
N ALA A 145 6.02 2.38 -21.59
CA ALA A 145 4.74 2.83 -22.09
C ALA A 145 3.78 3.21 -20.94
N GLN A 146 4.17 4.18 -20.11
CA GLN A 146 3.41 4.56 -18.90
C GLN A 146 2.02 5.13 -19.23
N ARG A 147 1.89 5.89 -20.34
CA ARG A 147 0.60 6.46 -20.74
C ARG A 147 -0.44 5.39 -21.11
N PRO A 148 -0.16 4.38 -21.95
CA PRO A 148 -1.07 3.25 -22.14
C PRO A 148 -1.42 2.53 -20.85
N LEU A 149 -0.44 2.22 -20.00
CA LEU A 149 -0.69 1.56 -18.71
C LEU A 149 -1.62 2.38 -17.81
N PHE A 150 -1.44 3.70 -17.77
CA PHE A 150 -2.37 4.57 -17.07
C PHE A 150 -3.79 4.52 -17.65
N LEU A 151 -3.93 4.64 -18.97
CA LEU A 151 -5.25 4.60 -19.59
C LEU A 151 -5.97 3.26 -19.34
N ILE A 152 -5.23 2.15 -19.36
CA ILE A 152 -5.77 0.83 -19.02
C ILE A 152 -6.25 0.82 -17.56
N ALA A 153 -5.45 1.33 -16.62
CA ALA A 153 -5.85 1.41 -15.20
C ALA A 153 -7.05 2.36 -14.98
N ALA A 154 -7.14 3.45 -15.73
CA ALA A 154 -8.28 4.37 -15.67
C ALA A 154 -9.57 3.72 -16.21
N VAL A 155 -9.47 2.95 -17.31
CA VAL A 155 -10.61 2.19 -17.84
C VAL A 155 -11.00 1.06 -16.87
N ASP A 156 -10.04 0.31 -16.31
CA ASP A 156 -10.29 -0.70 -15.28
C ASP A 156 -11.10 -0.11 -14.11
N PHE A 157 -10.65 1.03 -13.59
CA PHE A 157 -11.34 1.74 -12.52
C PHE A 157 -12.74 2.19 -12.93
N ALA A 158 -12.90 2.78 -14.11
CA ALA A 158 -14.19 3.25 -14.61
C ALA A 158 -15.17 2.09 -14.82
N VAL A 159 -14.74 0.99 -15.47
CA VAL A 159 -15.55 -0.21 -15.70
C VAL A 159 -15.96 -0.85 -14.36
N SER A 160 -14.98 -1.04 -13.45
CA SER A 160 -15.25 -1.59 -12.11
C SER A 160 -16.26 -0.73 -11.35
N THR A 161 -16.06 0.58 -11.33
CA THR A 161 -16.96 1.51 -10.63
C THR A 161 -18.37 1.50 -11.21
N THR A 162 -18.48 1.63 -12.53
CA THR A 162 -19.79 1.66 -13.21
C THR A 162 -20.57 0.38 -12.97
N ILE A 163 -19.92 -0.78 -13.17
CA ILE A 163 -20.57 -2.08 -12.98
C ILE A 163 -20.95 -2.29 -11.51
N THR A 164 -20.05 -1.95 -10.57
CA THR A 164 -20.34 -2.04 -9.14
C THR A 164 -21.59 -1.24 -8.79
N LEU A 165 -21.64 0.04 -9.15
CA LEU A 165 -22.77 0.90 -8.80
C LEU A 165 -24.06 0.46 -9.50
N SER A 166 -24.01 0.03 -10.76
CA SER A 166 -25.17 -0.46 -11.49
C SER A 166 -25.75 -1.74 -10.88
N LEU A 167 -24.89 -2.69 -10.52
CA LEU A 167 -25.32 -3.95 -9.90
C LEU A 167 -25.81 -3.74 -8.45
N LEU A 168 -25.17 -2.83 -7.69
CA LEU A 168 -25.68 -2.45 -6.36
C LEU A 168 -27.06 -1.82 -6.45
N ALA A 169 -27.30 -0.95 -7.41
CA ALA A 169 -28.62 -0.37 -7.68
C ALA A 169 -29.66 -1.44 -8.08
N ALA A 170 -29.22 -2.53 -8.72
CA ALA A 170 -30.06 -3.69 -9.04
C ALA A 170 -30.25 -4.67 -7.86
N GLY A 171 -29.68 -4.39 -6.68
CA GLY A 171 -29.88 -5.19 -5.46
C GLY A 171 -29.05 -6.46 -5.35
N THR A 172 -27.95 -6.60 -6.11
CA THR A 172 -27.09 -7.82 -6.09
C THR A 172 -26.14 -7.89 -4.88
N GLY A 173 -26.19 -6.92 -3.96
CA GLY A 173 -25.40 -6.92 -2.74
C GLY A 173 -23.89 -6.97 -2.98
N VAL A 174 -23.15 -7.66 -2.10
CA VAL A 174 -21.69 -7.74 -2.13
C VAL A 174 -21.14 -8.44 -3.39
N LEU A 175 -21.91 -9.29 -4.04
CA LEU A 175 -21.50 -10.00 -5.26
C LEU A 175 -21.23 -9.03 -6.42
N SER A 176 -21.87 -7.85 -6.41
CA SER A 176 -21.64 -6.79 -7.40
C SER A 176 -20.17 -6.39 -7.51
N LEU A 177 -19.43 -6.33 -6.39
CA LEU A 177 -18.02 -5.96 -6.37
C LEU A 177 -17.15 -7.04 -7.02
N ALA A 178 -17.47 -8.31 -6.78
CA ALA A 178 -16.74 -9.43 -7.36
C ALA A 178 -16.96 -9.52 -8.88
N ILE A 179 -18.21 -9.38 -9.34
CA ILE A 179 -18.55 -9.39 -10.78
C ILE A 179 -17.87 -8.20 -11.49
N ALA A 180 -17.97 -7.01 -10.90
CA ALA A 180 -17.33 -5.81 -11.44
C ALA A 180 -15.81 -5.97 -11.56
N ARG A 181 -15.18 -6.62 -10.58
CA ARG A 181 -13.74 -6.89 -10.60
C ARG A 181 -13.35 -7.84 -11.72
N VAL A 182 -14.12 -8.91 -11.96
CA VAL A 182 -13.89 -9.83 -13.08
C VAL A 182 -14.08 -9.13 -14.42
N ALA A 183 -15.14 -8.34 -14.58
CA ALA A 183 -15.39 -7.58 -15.79
C ALA A 183 -14.26 -6.56 -16.08
N ALA A 184 -13.83 -5.81 -15.08
CA ALA A 184 -12.73 -4.87 -15.21
C ALA A 184 -11.42 -5.59 -15.57
N GLN A 185 -11.10 -6.71 -14.91
CA GLN A 185 -9.90 -7.49 -15.21
C GLN A 185 -9.93 -8.09 -16.63
N SER A 186 -11.11 -8.51 -17.11
CA SER A 186 -11.29 -8.98 -18.48
C SER A 186 -11.06 -7.87 -19.50
N CYS A 187 -11.61 -6.68 -19.23
CA CYS A 187 -11.37 -5.49 -20.03
C CYS A 187 -9.88 -5.11 -20.05
N THR A 188 -9.24 -5.12 -18.88
CA THR A 188 -7.79 -4.88 -18.71
C THR A 188 -6.98 -5.83 -19.56
N LEU A 189 -7.28 -7.14 -19.56
CA LEU A 189 -6.58 -8.13 -20.36
C LEU A 189 -6.66 -7.81 -21.86
N VAL A 190 -7.85 -7.50 -22.36
CA VAL A 190 -8.05 -7.12 -23.77
C VAL A 190 -7.25 -5.87 -24.12
N LEU A 191 -7.32 -4.84 -23.28
CA LEU A 191 -6.62 -3.58 -23.50
C LEU A 191 -5.08 -3.74 -23.43
N LEU A 192 -4.57 -4.64 -22.60
CA LEU A 192 -3.14 -4.95 -22.56
C LEU A 192 -2.64 -5.51 -23.90
N PHE A 193 -3.36 -6.48 -24.46
CA PHE A 193 -3.00 -7.03 -25.77
C PHE A 193 -3.12 -5.99 -26.91
N LEU A 194 -4.17 -5.18 -26.92
CA LEU A 194 -4.35 -4.12 -27.91
C LEU A 194 -3.24 -3.04 -27.80
N ALA A 195 -2.92 -2.61 -26.61
CA ALA A 195 -1.90 -1.58 -26.37
C ALA A 195 -0.47 -2.09 -26.65
N ALA A 196 -0.18 -3.34 -26.29
CA ALA A 196 1.10 -3.98 -26.61
C ALA A 196 1.25 -4.26 -28.11
N ARG A 197 0.14 -4.28 -28.86
CA ARG A 197 0.08 -4.71 -30.26
C ARG A 197 0.62 -6.13 -30.45
N GLU A 198 0.38 -6.98 -29.48
CA GLU A 198 0.80 -8.37 -29.48
C GLU A 198 -0.44 -9.26 -29.59
N ARG A 199 -0.29 -10.38 -30.30
CA ARG A 199 -1.31 -11.43 -30.31
C ARG A 199 -0.99 -12.42 -29.20
N PRO A 200 -1.99 -13.04 -28.55
CA PRO A 200 -1.75 -14.11 -27.61
C PRO A 200 -0.94 -15.23 -28.29
N ARG A 201 0.25 -15.50 -27.78
CA ARG A 201 1.11 -16.55 -28.27
C ARG A 201 1.35 -17.54 -27.14
N PHE A 202 0.96 -18.78 -27.33
CA PHE A 202 1.16 -19.86 -26.41
C PHE A 202 2.14 -20.87 -27.03
N GLY A 203 3.14 -21.26 -26.26
CA GLY A 203 4.15 -22.22 -26.68
C GLY A 203 4.91 -22.74 -25.48
N TRP A 204 5.59 -23.85 -25.62
CA TRP A 204 6.35 -24.47 -24.55
C TRP A 204 7.78 -24.75 -24.98
N ASP A 205 8.72 -23.99 -24.42
CA ASP A 205 10.17 -24.22 -24.57
C ASP A 205 10.71 -24.84 -23.28
N ARG A 206 11.15 -26.09 -23.38
CA ARG A 206 11.67 -26.86 -22.23
C ARG A 206 12.93 -26.23 -21.60
N SER A 207 13.62 -25.35 -22.29
CA SER A 207 14.78 -24.63 -21.77
C SER A 207 14.41 -23.38 -21.00
N VAL A 208 13.30 -22.74 -21.36
CA VAL A 208 12.80 -21.49 -20.79
C VAL A 208 12.07 -21.74 -19.46
N ALA A 209 11.19 -22.74 -19.40
CA ALA A 209 10.32 -22.97 -18.26
C ALA A 209 11.10 -23.18 -16.94
N PRO A 210 12.14 -24.05 -16.86
CA PRO A 210 12.89 -24.22 -15.60
C PRO A 210 13.65 -22.96 -15.20
N SER A 211 14.18 -22.21 -16.17
CA SER A 211 14.92 -20.96 -15.89
C SER A 211 14.01 -19.87 -15.33
N ALA A 212 12.78 -19.72 -15.87
CA ALA A 212 11.79 -18.79 -15.40
C ALA A 212 11.31 -19.14 -13.99
N LEU A 213 11.03 -20.42 -13.72
CA LEU A 213 10.60 -20.88 -12.39
C LEU A 213 11.73 -20.74 -11.34
N ARG A 214 12.97 -21.05 -11.70
CA ARG A 214 14.12 -20.90 -10.78
C ARG A 214 14.36 -19.45 -10.42
N PHE A 215 14.20 -18.53 -11.37
CA PHE A 215 14.26 -17.09 -11.09
C PHE A 215 13.06 -16.62 -10.30
N GLY A 216 11.85 -17.11 -10.63
CA GLY A 216 10.61 -16.66 -10.04
C GLY A 216 10.42 -17.09 -8.59
N LEU A 217 10.92 -18.25 -8.18
CA LEU A 217 10.72 -18.78 -6.83
C LEU A 217 11.16 -17.83 -5.71
N PRO A 218 12.39 -17.27 -5.73
CA PRO A 218 12.79 -16.27 -4.72
C PRO A 218 11.92 -15.01 -4.74
N VAL A 219 11.49 -14.57 -5.92
CA VAL A 219 10.60 -13.41 -6.08
C VAL A 219 9.22 -13.70 -5.50
N ALA A 220 8.66 -14.87 -5.76
CA ALA A 220 7.38 -15.31 -5.22
C ALA A 220 7.41 -15.39 -3.68
N ILE A 221 8.49 -15.94 -3.10
CA ILE A 221 8.68 -16.00 -1.64
C ILE A 221 8.74 -14.59 -1.04
N ALA A 222 9.51 -13.68 -1.65
CA ALA A 222 9.60 -12.30 -1.19
C ALA A 222 8.25 -11.57 -1.25
N ASN A 223 7.49 -11.78 -2.33
CA ASN A 223 6.14 -11.26 -2.48
C ASN A 223 5.20 -11.84 -1.42
N LEU A 224 5.26 -13.15 -1.18
CA LEU A 224 4.42 -13.83 -0.18
C LEU A 224 4.68 -13.27 1.24
N ILE A 225 5.94 -13.07 1.62
CA ILE A 225 6.30 -12.44 2.89
C ILE A 225 5.72 -11.02 2.97
N SER A 226 5.87 -10.23 1.91
CA SER A 226 5.37 -8.85 1.87
C SER A 226 3.85 -8.78 1.99
N TRP A 227 3.13 -9.64 1.27
CA TRP A 227 1.67 -9.73 1.36
C TRP A 227 1.20 -10.34 2.68
N GLY A 228 1.97 -11.27 3.27
CA GLY A 228 1.73 -11.79 4.59
C GLY A 228 1.71 -10.68 5.64
N VAL A 229 2.71 -9.80 5.66
CA VAL A 229 2.73 -8.62 6.56
C VAL A 229 1.50 -7.71 6.39
N LEU A 230 0.96 -7.61 5.17
CA LEU A 230 -0.18 -6.73 4.86
C LEU A 230 -1.55 -7.38 5.03
N GLY A 231 -1.63 -8.71 5.16
CA GLY A 231 -2.89 -9.44 5.11
C GLY A 231 -3.17 -10.36 6.29
N THR A 232 -2.14 -10.75 7.07
CA THR A 232 -2.30 -11.71 8.19
C THR A 232 -3.32 -11.22 9.23
N ASP A 233 -3.34 -9.91 9.53
CA ASP A 233 -4.29 -9.29 10.42
C ASP A 233 -5.75 -9.51 9.99
N LYS A 234 -6.04 -9.36 8.71
CA LYS A 234 -7.38 -9.52 8.13
C LYS A 234 -7.85 -10.97 8.19
N VAL A 235 -6.94 -11.91 7.90
CA VAL A 235 -7.25 -13.35 7.97
C VAL A 235 -7.51 -13.78 9.41
N VAL A 236 -6.71 -13.30 10.36
CA VAL A 236 -6.87 -13.62 11.80
C VAL A 236 -8.18 -13.05 12.34
N ILE A 237 -8.51 -11.80 12.01
CA ILE A 237 -9.78 -11.18 12.45
C ILE A 237 -10.98 -11.93 11.86
N ALA A 238 -10.94 -12.25 10.56
CA ALA A 238 -12.02 -12.97 9.90
C ALA A 238 -12.25 -14.38 10.47
N GLY A 239 -11.16 -15.06 10.84
CA GLY A 239 -11.24 -16.43 11.35
C GLY A 239 -11.54 -16.54 12.84
N LEU A 240 -11.29 -15.51 13.64
CA LEU A 240 -11.48 -15.55 15.10
C LEU A 240 -12.68 -14.73 15.61
N ILE A 241 -13.19 -13.81 14.81
CA ILE A 241 -14.31 -12.95 15.22
C ILE A 241 -15.47 -13.16 14.23
N ASP A 242 -15.67 -12.19 13.33
CA ASP A 242 -16.73 -12.20 12.33
C ASP A 242 -16.43 -11.22 11.16
N PRO A 243 -17.21 -11.27 10.08
CA PRO A 243 -17.04 -10.36 8.95
C PRO A 243 -17.31 -8.89 9.29
N VAL A 244 -18.19 -8.59 10.26
CA VAL A 244 -18.51 -7.22 10.67
C VAL A 244 -17.29 -6.54 11.30
N ALA A 245 -16.65 -7.24 12.23
CA ALA A 245 -15.39 -6.80 12.86
C ALA A 245 -14.29 -6.57 11.82
N LEU A 246 -14.19 -7.49 10.84
CA LEU A 246 -13.26 -7.33 9.72
C LEU A 246 -13.61 -6.10 8.88
N GLY A 247 -14.88 -5.84 8.62
CA GLY A 247 -15.35 -4.65 7.90
C GLY A 247 -14.88 -3.36 8.56
N TYR A 248 -15.09 -3.23 9.87
CA TYR A 248 -14.60 -2.07 10.65
C TYR A 248 -13.09 -1.93 10.61
N TYR A 249 -12.38 -3.03 10.79
CA TYR A 249 -10.91 -3.02 10.74
C TYR A 249 -10.36 -2.61 9.38
N VAL A 250 -10.92 -3.17 8.29
CA VAL A 250 -10.45 -2.87 6.92
C VAL A 250 -10.77 -1.43 6.52
N LEU A 251 -11.92 -0.88 6.94
CA LEU A 251 -12.20 0.54 6.75
C LEU A 251 -11.14 1.39 7.43
N ALA A 252 -10.88 1.15 8.71
CA ALA A 252 -9.86 1.86 9.49
C ALA A 252 -8.47 1.74 8.86
N PHE A 253 -8.09 0.53 8.43
CA PHE A 253 -6.83 0.25 7.76
C PHE A 253 -6.71 1.02 6.44
N ASN A 254 -7.75 1.03 5.61
CA ASN A 254 -7.74 1.76 4.34
C ASN A 254 -7.59 3.27 4.56
N ILE A 255 -8.34 3.86 5.50
CA ILE A 255 -8.23 5.29 5.81
C ILE A 255 -6.82 5.61 6.31
N SER A 256 -6.26 4.80 7.21
CA SER A 256 -4.93 5.04 7.79
C SER A 256 -3.79 4.93 6.78
N THR A 257 -3.88 4.00 5.84
CA THR A 257 -2.82 3.76 4.84
C THR A 257 -2.83 4.77 3.70
N TRP A 258 -3.93 5.45 3.47
CA TRP A 258 -4.12 6.32 2.32
C TRP A 258 -3.17 7.53 2.30
N PRO A 259 -3.14 8.40 3.32
CA PRO A 259 -2.20 9.53 3.34
C PRO A 259 -0.75 9.05 3.41
N MET A 260 -0.52 7.93 4.12
CA MET A 260 0.82 7.37 4.28
C MET A 260 1.39 6.81 2.98
N THR A 261 0.54 6.27 2.10
CA THR A 261 0.99 5.82 0.78
C THR A 261 1.41 7.01 -0.10
N ALA A 262 0.72 8.14 -0.02
CA ALA A 262 1.10 9.36 -0.76
C ALA A 262 2.47 9.88 -0.30
N VAL A 263 2.70 9.99 1.01
CA VAL A 263 4.01 10.37 1.57
C VAL A 263 5.09 9.37 1.19
N GLY A 264 4.82 8.07 1.34
CA GLY A 264 5.77 7.01 1.02
C GLY A 264 6.16 6.97 -0.47
N GLN A 265 5.26 7.31 -1.38
CA GLN A 265 5.57 7.45 -2.82
C GLN A 265 6.57 8.57 -3.08
N VAL A 266 6.35 9.74 -2.48
CA VAL A 266 7.29 10.88 -2.59
C VAL A 266 8.65 10.49 -2.04
N VAL A 267 8.69 9.89 -0.85
CA VAL A 267 9.92 9.44 -0.21
C VAL A 267 10.67 8.43 -1.08
N ARG A 268 10.01 7.37 -1.55
CA ARG A 268 10.65 6.33 -2.39
C ARG A 268 11.18 6.88 -3.72
N SER A 269 10.50 7.83 -4.33
CA SER A 269 10.93 8.41 -5.61
C SER A 269 12.23 9.21 -5.51
N VAL A 270 12.54 9.73 -4.31
CA VAL A 270 13.72 10.59 -4.07
C VAL A 270 14.79 9.88 -3.27
N ALA A 271 14.40 9.12 -2.24
CA ALA A 271 15.33 8.56 -1.27
C ALA A 271 16.28 7.51 -1.87
N LEU A 272 15.75 6.50 -2.57
CA LEU A 272 16.59 5.43 -3.12
C LEU A 272 17.62 5.94 -4.13
N PRO A 273 17.27 6.77 -5.13
CA PRO A 273 18.28 7.35 -6.04
C PRO A 273 19.30 8.24 -5.33
N ALA A 274 18.85 9.04 -4.34
CA ALA A 274 19.76 9.92 -3.60
C ALA A 274 20.76 9.13 -2.75
N PHE A 275 20.32 8.07 -2.08
CA PHE A 275 21.19 7.23 -1.26
C PHE A 275 22.15 6.38 -2.11
N SER A 276 21.71 5.88 -3.27
CA SER A 276 22.58 5.13 -4.19
C SER A 276 23.70 6.02 -4.73
N ARG A 277 23.39 7.25 -5.15
CA ARG A 277 24.41 8.20 -5.61
C ARG A 277 25.39 8.58 -4.49
N ALA A 278 24.90 8.86 -3.30
CA ALA A 278 25.77 9.16 -2.16
C ALA A 278 26.74 7.99 -1.88
N HIS A 279 26.23 6.75 -1.97
CA HIS A 279 27.06 5.55 -1.79
C HIS A 279 28.11 5.38 -2.91
N GLU A 280 27.73 5.55 -4.17
CA GLU A 280 28.64 5.50 -5.33
C GLU A 280 29.74 6.57 -5.25
N GLU A 281 29.42 7.76 -4.73
CA GLU A 281 30.34 8.88 -4.55
C GLU A 281 31.15 8.80 -3.25
N GLY A 282 30.99 7.74 -2.46
CA GLY A 282 31.68 7.56 -1.17
C GLY A 282 31.29 8.61 -0.12
N ARG A 283 30.14 9.30 -0.29
CA ARG A 283 29.66 10.32 0.64
C ARG A 283 28.68 9.72 1.66
N PRO A 284 28.63 10.24 2.91
CA PRO A 284 27.62 9.80 3.85
C PRO A 284 26.22 10.14 3.33
N ALA A 285 25.32 9.16 3.36
CA ALA A 285 23.94 9.38 2.97
C ALA A 285 23.27 10.41 3.91
N PRO A 286 22.47 11.36 3.41
CA PRO A 286 21.80 12.39 4.23
C PRO A 286 20.58 11.80 4.97
N LEU A 287 20.76 10.64 5.61
CA LEU A 287 19.67 9.83 6.17
C LEU A 287 18.97 10.53 7.33
N ALA A 288 19.69 11.24 8.19
CA ALA A 288 19.09 11.97 9.31
C ALA A 288 18.16 13.10 8.82
N ALA A 289 18.58 13.85 7.80
CA ALA A 289 17.75 14.89 7.20
C ALA A 289 16.53 14.31 6.50
N ALA A 290 16.72 13.24 5.71
CA ALA A 290 15.63 12.53 5.03
C ALA A 290 14.63 11.93 6.03
N ALA A 291 15.09 11.33 7.11
CA ALA A 291 14.23 10.78 8.18
C ALA A 291 13.42 11.89 8.87
N GLY A 292 14.06 13.00 9.22
CA GLY A 292 13.39 14.15 9.83
C GLY A 292 12.30 14.74 8.92
N LEU A 293 12.58 14.94 7.62
CA LEU A 293 11.61 15.45 6.65
C LEU A 293 10.46 14.45 6.40
N THR A 294 10.77 13.17 6.28
CA THR A 294 9.75 12.11 6.13
C THR A 294 8.83 12.08 7.34
N TRP A 295 9.39 12.15 8.53
CA TRP A 295 8.63 12.16 9.79
C TRP A 295 7.83 13.45 9.97
N ALA A 296 8.38 14.59 9.54
CA ALA A 296 7.66 15.86 9.53
C ALA A 296 6.41 15.86 8.63
N LEU A 297 6.35 15.00 7.62
CA LEU A 297 5.16 14.82 6.80
C LEU A 297 4.22 13.75 7.37
N ALA A 298 4.76 12.64 7.87
CA ALA A 298 3.97 11.48 8.28
C ALA A 298 3.40 11.62 9.71
N ALA A 299 4.18 12.14 10.66
CA ALA A 299 3.78 12.20 12.06
C ALA A 299 2.51 13.04 12.32
N PRO A 300 2.36 14.27 11.78
CA PRO A 300 1.15 15.05 12.00
C PRO A 300 -0.08 14.40 11.39
N LEU A 301 0.04 13.76 10.23
CA LEU A 301 -1.07 13.04 9.61
C LEU A 301 -1.54 11.86 10.48
N GLY A 302 -0.60 11.05 10.98
CA GLY A 302 -0.92 9.95 11.89
C GLY A 302 -1.51 10.43 13.20
N ALA A 303 -0.95 11.48 13.79
CA ALA A 303 -1.40 12.04 15.07
C ALA A 303 -2.80 12.69 14.96
N LEU A 304 -3.06 13.46 13.90
CA LEU A 304 -4.38 14.03 13.65
C LEU A 304 -5.43 12.98 13.32
N LEU A 305 -5.08 11.94 12.51
CA LEU A 305 -5.96 10.80 12.29
C LEU A 305 -6.33 10.08 13.59
N ALA A 306 -5.37 9.98 14.54
CA ALA A 306 -5.63 9.33 15.81
C ALA A 306 -6.69 10.08 16.64
N VAL A 307 -6.56 11.41 16.76
CA VAL A 307 -7.45 12.20 17.63
C VAL A 307 -8.77 12.60 16.96
N LEU A 308 -8.80 12.70 15.64
CA LEU A 308 -9.99 13.05 14.88
C LEU A 308 -10.69 11.81 14.26
N ALA A 309 -10.31 10.60 14.65
CA ALA A 309 -10.86 9.35 14.11
C ALA A 309 -12.38 9.28 14.25
N GLY A 310 -12.94 9.63 15.43
CA GLY A 310 -14.39 9.64 15.69
C GLY A 310 -15.14 10.58 14.74
N PRO A 311 -14.89 11.90 14.80
CA PRO A 311 -15.51 12.85 13.89
C PRO A 311 -15.30 12.53 12.41
N LEU A 312 -14.13 12.02 12.03
CA LEU A 312 -13.83 11.65 10.65
C LEU A 312 -14.73 10.49 10.18
N VAL A 313 -14.83 9.44 10.98
CA VAL A 313 -15.67 8.27 10.63
C VAL A 313 -17.14 8.66 10.61
N GLY A 314 -17.63 9.37 11.61
CA GLY A 314 -19.03 9.81 11.69
C GLY A 314 -19.45 10.66 10.49
N VAL A 315 -18.66 11.69 10.16
CA VAL A 315 -18.96 12.61 9.04
C VAL A 315 -18.87 11.93 7.69
N VAL A 316 -17.77 11.19 7.44
CA VAL A 316 -17.49 10.67 6.10
C VAL A 316 -18.25 9.38 5.83
N TYR A 317 -18.30 8.47 6.81
CA TYR A 317 -18.84 7.11 6.63
C TYR A 317 -20.20 6.90 7.32
N GLY A 318 -20.49 7.67 8.36
CA GLY A 318 -21.75 7.61 9.13
C GLY A 318 -21.64 6.76 10.39
N GLU A 319 -22.68 6.87 11.23
CA GLU A 319 -22.76 6.26 12.56
C GLU A 319 -22.58 4.74 12.57
N THR A 320 -23.06 4.05 11.53
CA THR A 320 -22.89 2.59 11.38
C THR A 320 -21.41 2.17 11.44
N TRP A 321 -20.48 3.07 11.08
CA TRP A 321 -19.07 2.82 11.06
C TRP A 321 -18.32 3.35 12.30
N ALA A 322 -19.02 3.96 13.25
CA ALA A 322 -18.42 4.54 14.47
C ALA A 322 -17.46 3.57 15.20
N PRO A 323 -17.73 2.24 15.30
CA PRO A 323 -16.80 1.32 15.94
C PRO A 323 -15.41 1.27 15.29
N ALA A 324 -15.28 1.59 13.99
CA ALA A 324 -14.00 1.61 13.29
C ALA A 324 -13.03 2.71 13.80
N ALA A 325 -13.55 3.75 14.47
CA ALA A 325 -12.76 4.89 14.95
C ALA A 325 -11.64 4.47 15.90
N GLY A 326 -11.89 3.52 16.81
CA GLY A 326 -10.89 3.03 17.75
C GLY A 326 -9.69 2.36 17.05
N ALA A 327 -9.95 1.54 16.04
CA ALA A 327 -8.89 0.93 15.23
C ALA A 327 -8.18 1.98 14.36
N LEU A 328 -8.91 2.94 13.78
CA LEU A 328 -8.34 4.02 12.97
C LEU A 328 -7.35 4.87 13.75
N ALA A 329 -7.69 5.22 15.00
CA ALA A 329 -6.81 6.00 15.89
C ALA A 329 -5.42 5.35 16.04
N LEU A 330 -5.39 4.04 16.21
CA LEU A 330 -4.15 3.28 16.38
C LEU A 330 -3.42 3.08 15.04
N LEU A 331 -4.15 2.65 14.01
CA LEU A 331 -3.57 2.35 12.69
C LEU A 331 -3.02 3.60 11.98
N GLY A 332 -3.57 4.78 12.24
CA GLY A 332 -3.05 6.05 11.72
C GLY A 332 -1.59 6.26 12.12
N PHE A 333 -1.25 5.97 13.37
CA PHE A 333 0.12 6.07 13.87
C PHE A 333 1.04 4.98 13.31
N VAL A 334 0.54 3.74 13.17
CA VAL A 334 1.28 2.64 12.52
C VAL A 334 1.65 3.02 11.08
N GLY A 335 0.72 3.64 10.35
CA GLY A 335 0.96 4.12 8.99
C GLY A 335 2.13 5.11 8.92
N ALA A 336 2.20 6.07 9.86
CA ALA A 336 3.29 7.04 9.94
C ALA A 336 4.65 6.37 10.21
N LEU A 337 4.72 5.41 11.13
CA LEU A 337 5.93 4.62 11.40
C LEU A 337 6.39 3.84 10.17
N ARG A 338 5.46 3.22 9.44
CA ARG A 338 5.78 2.46 8.22
C ARG A 338 6.51 3.29 7.17
N VAL A 339 6.12 4.54 6.97
CA VAL A 339 6.79 5.41 5.99
C VAL A 339 8.26 5.64 6.34
N VAL A 340 8.57 5.80 7.63
CA VAL A 340 9.96 5.95 8.10
C VAL A 340 10.72 4.63 7.95
N TYR A 341 10.09 3.51 8.24
CA TYR A 341 10.71 2.19 8.06
C TYR A 341 10.98 1.86 6.58
N ASP A 342 10.09 2.29 5.67
CA ASP A 342 10.33 2.20 4.22
C ASP A 342 11.54 3.03 3.78
N LEU A 343 11.74 4.22 4.38
CA LEU A 343 12.94 5.04 4.13
C LEU A 343 14.21 4.33 4.60
N PHE A 344 14.20 3.76 5.81
CA PHE A 344 15.34 3.02 6.35
C PHE A 344 15.66 1.77 5.54
N SER A 345 14.63 1.06 5.07
CA SER A 345 14.78 -0.05 4.13
C SER A 345 15.45 0.40 2.84
N SER A 346 15.02 1.54 2.28
CA SER A 346 15.60 2.10 1.05
C SER A 346 17.07 2.48 1.22
N ALA A 347 17.46 3.02 2.38
CA ALA A 347 18.86 3.34 2.69
C ALA A 347 19.73 2.08 2.78
N ALA A 348 19.22 1.01 3.41
CA ALA A 348 19.93 -0.26 3.49
C ALA A 348 20.05 -0.96 2.12
N LEU A 349 19.00 -0.91 1.30
CA LEU A 349 19.01 -1.48 -0.04
C LEU A 349 20.02 -0.78 -0.95
N ALA A 350 20.15 0.55 -0.85
CA ALA A 350 21.13 1.34 -1.60
C ALA A 350 22.59 0.92 -1.32
N GLN A 351 22.84 0.33 -0.14
CA GLN A 351 24.15 -0.20 0.27
C GLN A 351 24.27 -1.73 0.08
N GLY A 352 23.39 -2.35 -0.72
CA GLY A 352 23.40 -3.80 -0.95
C GLY A 352 22.88 -4.66 0.21
N GLY A 353 22.21 -4.05 1.20
CA GLY A 353 21.74 -4.72 2.41
C GLY A 353 20.42 -5.51 2.27
N SER A 354 20.12 -6.05 1.08
CA SER A 354 18.85 -6.74 0.81
C SER A 354 18.55 -7.91 1.77
N GLY A 355 19.56 -8.73 2.10
CA GLY A 355 19.39 -9.82 3.06
C GLY A 355 19.02 -9.35 4.46
N ARG A 356 19.60 -8.23 4.93
CA ARG A 356 19.29 -7.64 6.24
C ARG A 356 17.88 -7.06 6.28
N VAL A 357 17.45 -6.42 5.20
CA VAL A 357 16.06 -5.95 5.05
C VAL A 357 15.09 -7.12 5.08
N ALA A 358 15.40 -8.22 4.39
CA ALA A 358 14.58 -9.43 4.43
C ALA A 358 14.46 -10.03 5.84
N VAL A 359 15.54 -10.02 6.63
CA VAL A 359 15.52 -10.45 8.04
C VAL A 359 14.57 -9.56 8.86
N VAL A 360 14.65 -8.22 8.74
CA VAL A 360 13.74 -7.31 9.46
C VAL A 360 12.29 -7.54 9.07
N GLN A 361 11.99 -7.73 7.77
CA GLN A 361 10.65 -8.04 7.31
C GLN A 361 10.15 -9.40 7.82
N GLY A 362 11.03 -10.42 7.85
CA GLY A 362 10.72 -11.73 8.43
C GLY A 362 10.41 -11.66 9.92
N VAL A 363 11.21 -10.91 10.69
CA VAL A 363 10.96 -10.65 12.11
C VAL A 363 9.62 -9.93 12.30
N TRP A 364 9.31 -8.94 11.45
CA TRP A 364 8.02 -8.25 11.50
C TRP A 364 6.86 -9.23 11.30
N LEU A 365 6.90 -10.00 10.21
CA LEU A 365 5.84 -10.97 9.92
C LEU A 365 5.66 -11.98 11.07
N ALA A 366 6.74 -12.57 11.54
CA ALA A 366 6.69 -13.57 12.60
C ALA A 366 6.14 -12.99 13.91
N SER A 367 6.66 -11.85 14.35
CA SER A 367 6.21 -11.21 15.60
C SER A 367 4.77 -10.72 15.51
N LEU A 368 4.35 -10.18 14.37
CA LEU A 368 2.99 -9.75 14.16
C LEU A 368 2.03 -10.97 14.19
N THR A 369 2.35 -12.05 13.48
CA THR A 369 1.52 -13.26 13.47
C THR A 369 1.35 -13.84 14.87
N LEU A 370 2.43 -13.88 15.67
CA LEU A 370 2.39 -14.37 17.05
C LEU A 370 1.58 -13.45 17.98
N ALA A 371 1.66 -12.13 17.79
CA ALA A 371 0.97 -11.16 18.62
C ALA A 371 -0.52 -11.01 18.27
N LEU A 372 -0.90 -11.24 17.00
CA LEU A 372 -2.27 -11.01 16.54
C LEU A 372 -3.30 -11.91 17.22
N VAL A 373 -3.03 -13.20 17.33
CA VAL A 373 -3.99 -14.15 17.88
C VAL A 373 -4.39 -13.78 19.32
N PRO A 374 -3.45 -13.66 20.29
CA PRO A 374 -3.83 -13.27 21.63
C PRO A 374 -4.44 -11.85 21.70
N ALA A 375 -3.96 -10.91 20.92
CA ALA A 375 -4.50 -9.55 20.91
C ALA A 375 -5.94 -9.50 20.38
N VAL A 376 -6.27 -10.27 19.36
CA VAL A 376 -7.63 -10.38 18.82
C VAL A 376 -8.56 -11.07 19.81
N LEU A 377 -8.12 -12.12 20.48
CA LEU A 377 -8.92 -12.83 21.50
C LEU A 377 -9.22 -11.94 22.73
N LEU A 378 -8.31 -11.04 23.09
CA LEU A 378 -8.45 -10.18 24.27
C LEU A 378 -9.17 -8.87 23.97
N GLY A 379 -8.98 -8.28 22.80
CA GLY A 379 -9.43 -6.93 22.47
C GLY A 379 -10.16 -6.81 21.12
N GLY A 380 -10.58 -7.92 20.52
CA GLY A 380 -11.29 -7.92 19.24
C GLY A 380 -10.43 -7.32 18.11
N PHE A 381 -11.07 -6.70 17.13
CA PHE A 381 -10.36 -6.06 16.01
C PHE A 381 -9.55 -4.81 16.43
N VAL A 382 -9.91 -4.15 17.52
CA VAL A 382 -9.12 -3.06 18.11
C VAL A 382 -7.85 -3.63 18.75
N GLY A 383 -7.93 -4.83 19.34
CA GLY A 383 -6.76 -5.58 19.81
C GLY A 383 -5.75 -5.87 18.70
N ALA A 384 -6.22 -6.18 17.49
CA ALA A 384 -5.34 -6.32 16.32
C ALA A 384 -4.59 -5.02 15.99
N ALA A 385 -5.26 -3.86 16.10
CA ALA A 385 -4.62 -2.56 15.90
C ALA A 385 -3.57 -2.26 17.00
N TRP A 386 -3.84 -2.65 18.24
CA TRP A 386 -2.85 -2.59 19.35
C TRP A 386 -1.65 -3.49 19.07
N ALA A 387 -1.86 -4.73 18.58
CA ALA A 387 -0.76 -5.62 18.20
C ALA A 387 0.12 -4.99 17.11
N GLN A 388 -0.48 -4.34 16.10
CA GLN A 388 0.26 -3.64 15.04
C GLN A 388 1.18 -2.56 15.62
N ILE A 389 0.68 -1.71 16.54
CA ILE A 389 1.48 -0.65 17.19
C ILE A 389 2.55 -1.24 18.08
N ALA A 390 2.21 -2.21 18.92
CA ALA A 390 3.15 -2.81 19.86
C ALA A 390 4.31 -3.49 19.11
N VAL A 391 4.00 -4.29 18.11
CA VAL A 391 5.02 -4.95 17.27
C VAL A 391 5.84 -3.91 16.50
N ALA A 392 5.22 -2.90 15.90
CA ALA A 392 5.94 -1.86 15.15
C ALA A 392 6.91 -1.09 16.06
N ALA A 393 6.51 -0.76 17.27
CA ALA A 393 7.35 0.02 18.20
C ALA A 393 8.38 -0.84 18.94
N LEU A 394 7.96 -2.00 19.49
CA LEU A 394 8.77 -2.77 20.44
C LEU A 394 9.66 -3.83 19.77
N VAL A 395 9.31 -4.28 18.57
CA VAL A 395 10.08 -5.32 17.87
C VAL A 395 10.71 -4.75 16.61
N VAL A 396 9.90 -4.14 15.74
CA VAL A 396 10.34 -3.66 14.42
C VAL A 396 11.23 -2.42 14.57
N GLY A 397 10.90 -1.50 15.48
CA GLY A 397 11.74 -0.34 15.79
C GLY A 397 13.17 -0.72 16.17
N PRO A 398 13.39 -1.56 17.22
CA PRO A 398 14.72 -2.09 17.53
C PRO A 398 15.40 -2.84 16.40
N ALA A 399 14.64 -3.61 15.59
CA ALA A 399 15.21 -4.29 14.42
C ALA A 399 15.71 -3.30 13.36
N PHE A 400 15.01 -2.17 13.14
CA PHE A 400 15.51 -1.11 12.26
C PHE A 400 16.69 -0.36 12.88
N VAL A 401 16.74 -0.16 14.18
CA VAL A 401 17.93 0.39 14.86
C VAL A 401 19.13 -0.51 14.65
N TRP A 402 18.96 -1.83 14.76
CA TRP A 402 20.01 -2.80 14.43
C TRP A 402 20.43 -2.68 12.96
N LEU A 403 19.47 -2.64 12.01
CA LEU A 403 19.74 -2.47 10.59
C LEU A 403 20.56 -1.21 10.32
N LEU A 404 20.16 -0.08 10.88
CA LEU A 404 20.83 1.20 10.73
C LEU A 404 22.27 1.19 11.28
N ARG A 405 22.51 0.51 12.41
CA ARG A 405 23.86 0.30 12.92
C ARG A 405 24.76 -0.47 11.96
N THR A 406 24.20 -1.50 11.30
CA THR A 406 24.97 -2.33 10.36
C THR A 406 25.36 -1.59 9.08
N ILE A 407 24.70 -0.49 8.76
CA ILE A 407 25.04 0.39 7.62
C ILE A 407 25.82 1.64 8.05
N GLY A 408 26.24 1.73 9.31
CA GLY A 408 27.05 2.85 9.83
C GLY A 408 26.27 4.16 9.96
N ALA A 409 24.94 4.13 10.14
CA ALA A 409 24.14 5.34 10.27
C ALA A 409 24.34 6.03 11.62
N ASP A 410 24.36 7.37 11.62
CA ASP A 410 24.42 8.19 12.84
C ASP A 410 23.04 8.21 13.54
N LEU A 411 22.82 7.27 14.46
CA LEU A 411 21.58 7.14 15.20
C LEU A 411 21.26 8.38 16.07
N PRO A 412 22.21 8.99 16.79
CA PRO A 412 21.99 10.24 17.51
C PRO A 412 21.50 11.38 16.61
N ALA A 413 22.07 11.51 15.40
CA ALA A 413 21.62 12.52 14.44
C ALA A 413 20.21 12.25 13.92
N ILE A 414 19.87 10.97 13.66
CA ILE A 414 18.52 10.56 13.28
C ILE A 414 17.54 10.89 14.41
N GLY A 415 17.82 10.50 15.65
CA GLY A 415 16.96 10.79 16.80
C GLY A 415 16.70 12.28 16.99
N ARG A 416 17.77 13.10 16.92
CA ARG A 416 17.65 14.58 16.99
C ARG A 416 16.82 15.16 15.86
N SER A 417 16.83 14.54 14.69
CA SER A 417 16.04 14.98 13.53
C SER A 417 14.56 14.60 13.62
N LEU A 418 14.24 13.47 14.27
CA LEU A 418 12.87 12.99 14.47
C LEU A 418 12.14 13.72 15.63
N LEU A 419 12.85 14.17 16.65
CA LEU A 419 12.26 14.70 17.89
C LEU A 419 11.41 15.97 17.66
N PRO A 420 11.87 17.03 16.95
CA PRO A 420 11.07 18.25 16.75
C PRO A 420 9.74 18.00 16.04
N PRO A 421 9.68 17.25 14.92
CA PRO A 421 8.39 16.92 14.30
C PRO A 421 7.50 16.05 15.19
N ALA A 422 8.08 15.13 16.00
CA ALA A 422 7.31 14.31 16.93
C ALA A 422 6.61 15.15 18.00
N LEU A 423 7.36 16.05 18.66
CA LEU A 423 6.82 16.95 19.67
C LEU A 423 5.79 17.91 19.09
N ALA A 424 6.07 18.51 17.92
CA ALA A 424 5.12 19.39 17.25
C ALA A 424 3.82 18.65 16.88
N SER A 425 3.91 17.38 16.42
CA SER A 425 2.75 16.55 16.11
C SER A 425 1.94 16.19 17.34
N ALA A 426 2.61 15.86 18.47
CA ALA A 426 1.93 15.56 19.73
C ALA A 426 1.17 16.78 20.27
N LEU A 427 1.78 17.97 20.25
CA LEU A 427 1.13 19.21 20.67
C LEU A 427 -0.02 19.61 19.75
N ALA A 428 0.15 19.45 18.44
CA ALA A 428 -0.90 19.69 17.43
C ALA A 428 -2.09 18.74 17.63
N ALA A 429 -1.83 17.45 17.87
CA ALA A 429 -2.85 16.47 18.17
C ALA A 429 -3.57 16.78 19.49
N GLY A 430 -2.83 17.19 20.55
CA GLY A 430 -3.42 17.65 21.81
C GLY A 430 -4.34 18.85 21.62
N ALA A 431 -3.92 19.85 20.83
CA ALA A 431 -4.76 21.00 20.52
C ALA A 431 -6.00 20.59 19.74
N ALA A 432 -5.87 19.72 18.74
CA ALA A 432 -7.00 19.21 17.96
C ALA A 432 -7.98 18.38 18.81
N ALA A 433 -7.47 17.57 19.77
CA ALA A 433 -8.28 16.75 20.66
C ALA A 433 -9.13 17.58 21.65
N LEU A 434 -8.71 18.79 21.97
CA LEU A 434 -9.48 19.69 22.82
C LEU A 434 -10.69 20.34 22.10
N VAL A 435 -10.69 20.35 20.76
CA VAL A 435 -11.72 21.01 19.97
C VAL A 435 -13.11 20.36 20.15
N PRO A 436 -13.30 19.03 20.03
CA PRO A 436 -14.60 18.41 20.29
C PRO A 436 -15.13 18.70 21.69
N VAL A 437 -14.22 18.67 22.69
CA VAL A 437 -14.56 18.96 24.10
C VAL A 437 -15.03 20.41 24.26
N ALA A 438 -14.33 21.37 23.64
CA ALA A 438 -14.68 22.77 23.70
C ALA A 438 -16.00 23.07 22.96
N LEU A 439 -16.26 22.42 21.83
CA LEU A 439 -17.52 22.57 21.08
C LEU A 439 -18.69 21.99 21.88
N GLY A 440 -18.54 20.82 22.51
CA GLY A 440 -19.54 20.22 23.39
C GLY A 440 -19.87 21.10 24.60
N ALA A 441 -18.89 21.77 25.19
CA ALA A 441 -19.09 22.69 26.30
C ALA A 441 -19.95 23.91 25.95
N VAL A 442 -20.01 24.29 24.66
CA VAL A 442 -20.87 25.40 24.16
C VAL A 442 -22.12 24.92 23.43
N GLY A 443 -22.42 23.61 23.49
CA GLY A 443 -23.62 23.03 22.87
C GLY A 443 -23.58 22.90 21.35
N LEU A 444 -22.40 22.91 20.74
CA LEU A 444 -22.17 22.77 19.30
C LEU A 444 -21.64 21.36 18.95
N ASP A 445 -22.43 20.34 19.29
CA ASP A 445 -22.07 18.92 19.10
C ASP A 445 -22.24 18.51 17.61
N ALA A 446 -21.39 19.07 16.75
CA ALA A 446 -21.41 18.74 15.33
C ALA A 446 -20.05 18.14 14.90
N ASP A 447 -20.01 16.85 14.56
CA ASP A 447 -18.81 16.14 14.15
C ASP A 447 -18.06 16.79 12.98
N TRP A 448 -18.79 17.32 11.98
CA TRP A 448 -18.17 18.02 10.84
C TRP A 448 -17.43 19.30 11.29
N LEU A 449 -17.98 20.01 12.28
CA LEU A 449 -17.37 21.20 12.84
C LEU A 449 -16.12 20.83 13.65
N ALA A 450 -16.22 19.79 14.48
CA ALA A 450 -15.09 19.24 15.23
C ALA A 450 -13.96 18.76 14.30
N LEU A 451 -14.31 18.08 13.20
CA LEU A 451 -13.34 17.62 12.21
C LEU A 451 -12.61 18.77 11.52
N LEU A 452 -13.35 19.74 10.98
CA LEU A 452 -12.75 20.85 10.23
C LEU A 452 -11.96 21.79 11.11
N THR A 453 -12.51 22.19 12.27
CA THR A 453 -11.83 23.10 13.19
C THR A 453 -10.65 22.40 13.89
N GLY A 454 -10.81 21.12 14.28
CA GLY A 454 -9.72 20.33 14.86
C GLY A 454 -8.56 20.13 13.89
N ALA A 455 -8.85 19.81 12.62
CA ALA A 455 -7.83 19.69 11.60
C ALA A 455 -7.14 21.04 11.30
N ALA A 456 -7.90 22.14 11.25
CA ALA A 456 -7.36 23.48 11.02
C ALA A 456 -6.47 23.95 12.20
N ILE A 457 -6.95 23.81 13.42
CA ILE A 457 -6.21 24.20 14.64
C ILE A 457 -4.95 23.32 14.78
N GLY A 458 -5.09 22.00 14.67
CA GLY A 458 -3.94 21.09 14.75
C GLY A 458 -2.92 21.37 13.65
N GLY A 459 -3.37 21.56 12.41
CA GLY A 459 -2.49 21.92 11.30
C GLY A 459 -1.77 23.26 11.51
N LEU A 460 -2.49 24.28 12.00
CA LEU A 460 -1.91 25.60 12.29
C LEU A 460 -0.87 25.52 13.41
N VAL A 461 -1.21 24.87 14.53
CA VAL A 461 -0.28 24.66 15.65
C VAL A 461 0.98 23.93 15.20
N TYR A 462 0.81 22.87 14.40
CA TYR A 462 1.94 22.13 13.84
C TYR A 462 2.86 23.01 12.99
N LEU A 463 2.29 23.76 12.05
CA LEU A 463 3.07 24.63 11.17
C LEU A 463 3.78 25.75 11.93
N LEU A 464 3.12 26.35 12.94
CA LEU A 464 3.72 27.38 13.76
C LEU A 464 4.91 26.85 14.59
N LEU A 465 4.78 25.66 15.17
CA LEU A 465 5.85 25.05 15.96
C LEU A 465 7.03 24.59 15.10
N LEU A 466 6.75 24.09 13.90
CA LEU A 466 7.78 23.51 13.05
C LEU A 466 8.42 24.52 12.08
N ARG A 467 7.87 25.73 11.94
CA ARG A 467 8.34 26.74 10.96
C ARG A 467 9.84 27.04 11.01
N THR A 468 10.38 27.19 12.22
CA THR A 468 11.80 27.52 12.41
C THR A 468 12.71 26.36 12.03
N TRP A 469 12.31 25.14 12.37
CA TRP A 469 13.02 23.91 12.02
C TRP A 469 12.97 23.68 10.50
N LEU A 470 11.80 23.85 9.85
CA LEU A 470 11.66 23.71 8.40
C LEU A 470 12.51 24.73 7.63
N LEU A 471 12.48 26.00 8.05
CA LEU A 471 13.28 27.06 7.40
C LEU A 471 14.78 26.76 7.55
N GLY A 472 15.22 26.24 8.70
CA GLY A 472 16.61 25.81 8.92
C GLY A 472 17.00 24.70 7.95
N ARG A 473 16.18 23.66 7.82
CA ARG A 473 16.45 22.50 6.91
C ARG A 473 16.46 22.90 5.43
N VAL A 474 15.53 23.76 5.00
CA VAL A 474 15.51 24.24 3.61
C VAL A 474 16.76 25.04 3.29
N ARG A 475 17.25 25.87 4.23
CA ARG A 475 18.51 26.63 4.06
C ARG A 475 19.73 25.69 3.99
N GLU A 476 19.80 24.66 4.82
CA GLU A 476 20.87 23.65 4.77
C GLU A 476 20.93 22.94 3.42
N LEU A 477 19.77 22.50 2.89
CA LEU A 477 19.70 21.83 1.57
C LEU A 477 20.10 22.79 0.43
N SER A 478 19.64 24.05 0.45
CA SER A 478 20.00 25.03 -0.57
C SER A 478 21.48 25.47 -0.50
N ALA A 479 22.10 25.39 0.67
CA ALA A 479 23.51 25.70 0.85
C ALA A 479 24.41 24.54 0.38
N SER A 480 23.98 23.27 0.51
CA SER A 480 24.69 22.11 0.00
C SER A 480 24.74 22.08 -1.52
N ASP A 481 23.63 22.42 -2.20
CA ASP A 481 23.56 22.49 -3.67
C ASP A 481 24.50 23.56 -4.25
N ARG A 482 24.69 24.68 -3.56
CA ARG A 482 25.63 25.74 -3.99
C ARG A 482 27.09 25.33 -3.85
N ARG A 483 27.43 24.48 -2.87
CA ARG A 483 28.81 23.96 -2.69
C ARG A 483 29.18 22.85 -3.67
N THR A 484 28.20 22.19 -4.26
CA THR A 484 28.42 21.16 -5.30
C THR A 484 28.43 21.76 -6.71
N ALA A 485 27.99 23.01 -6.89
CA ALA A 485 27.99 23.71 -8.17
C ALA A 485 29.21 24.67 -8.35
N SER A 486 30.02 24.85 -7.30
CA SER A 486 31.32 25.57 -7.34
C SER A 486 32.48 24.55 -7.35
#